data_fc3cca35fae8f9ef5f5dd0c19842be20
#
_entry.id   fc3cca35fae8f9ef5f5dd0c19842be20
#
_cell.length_a   1.000
_cell.length_b   1.000
_cell.length_c   1.000
_cell.angle_alpha   90.00
_cell.angle_beta   90.00
_cell.angle_gamma   90.00
#
_symmetry.space_group_name_H-M   'P 1'
#
loop_
_entity.id
_entity.type
_entity.pdbx_description
1 polymer ?
#
loop_
_entity_poly.entity_id
_entity_poly.type
_entity_poly.pdbx_seq_one_letter_code
_entity_poly.pdbx_strand_id
1 'polypeptide(L)'
;ITRKPQACPPIWLMRQAGRYHEHYQRLKEEHTFEELCKKPRLAAETAMGPINDFDFDVAILFSDILFPLEALGMDLSYNPGPQFGLHLDENNAESLLVNENPINFMEFQGEAIERTIERLPGDKSLIGFVGGPWTLIAYACNISKDSRNINLNNFQIGLLDNVILPLLKENIKLQLKAGAEIVMIFDSTAHQLAEEDLNFYLGKTFDALTKEFPNKVGYYAKDGINYETIIEKQNNPEISLAGLGVDSNIDLRDYFTKTSSGFVQGNFSEHFLTLPHEDFLPELDVFINQMLELDPEERAGWVCGLGHGVLKTTPQENPVSYTHLTLPTTVFV
;
A
#
# COMPACT_ATOMS: atom_id res chain seq x y z
N ILE A 1 1.25 -8.24 -13.16
CA ILE A 1 2.48 -8.67 -12.48
C ILE A 1 3.50 -9.17 -13.49
N THR A 2 3.06 -9.70 -14.60
CA THR A 2 3.96 -9.92 -15.74
C THR A 2 4.17 -8.57 -16.44
N ARG A 3 5.41 -8.13 -16.56
CA ARG A 3 5.79 -6.93 -17.35
C ARG A 3 5.39 -7.11 -18.82
N LYS A 4 4.09 -7.01 -19.09
CA LYS A 4 3.59 -6.97 -20.46
C LYS A 4 3.55 -5.54 -20.92
N PRO A 5 4.06 -5.24 -22.13
CA PRO A 5 3.87 -3.93 -22.75
C PRO A 5 2.37 -3.59 -22.82
N GLN A 6 2.01 -2.40 -22.40
CA GLN A 6 0.64 -1.91 -22.44
C GLN A 6 0.62 -0.51 -23.05
N ALA A 7 -0.24 -0.32 -24.05
CA ALA A 7 -0.46 1.01 -24.65
C ALA A 7 -0.99 1.99 -23.59
N CYS A 8 -1.91 1.50 -22.74
CA CYS A 8 -2.48 2.23 -21.61
C CYS A 8 -2.07 1.55 -20.30
N PRO A 9 -1.40 2.25 -19.36
CA PRO A 9 -1.08 1.70 -18.06
C PRO A 9 -2.35 1.58 -17.21
N PRO A 10 -2.48 0.53 -16.36
CA PRO A 10 -3.56 0.48 -15.39
C PRO A 10 -3.40 1.58 -14.34
N ILE A 11 -4.52 2.06 -13.81
CA ILE A 11 -4.56 3.15 -12.84
C ILE A 11 -4.94 2.63 -11.46
N TRP A 12 -4.12 2.99 -10.49
CA TRP A 12 -4.39 2.75 -9.07
C TRP A 12 -3.83 3.88 -8.22
N LEU A 13 -4.69 4.49 -7.40
CA LEU A 13 -4.28 5.53 -6.47
C LEU A 13 -4.28 5.00 -5.04
N MET A 14 -3.14 5.07 -4.37
CA MET A 14 -3.05 4.75 -2.95
C MET A 14 -4.02 5.65 -2.14
N ARG A 15 -4.80 5.06 -1.23
CA ARG A 15 -5.87 5.74 -0.47
C ARG A 15 -7.00 6.30 -1.34
N GLN A 16 -7.28 5.67 -2.47
CA GLN A 16 -8.36 6.05 -3.39
C GLN A 16 -9.74 6.12 -2.73
N ALA A 17 -10.05 5.27 -1.76
CA ALA A 17 -11.20 5.43 -0.86
C ALA A 17 -10.76 6.27 0.34
N GLY A 18 -11.26 7.50 0.45
CA GLY A 18 -10.79 8.41 1.48
C GLY A 18 -11.63 9.68 1.65
N ARG A 19 -11.20 10.53 2.56
CA ARG A 19 -11.94 11.73 3.01
C ARG A 19 -12.19 12.79 1.95
N TYR A 20 -11.56 12.73 0.81
CA TYR A 20 -11.80 13.60 -0.33
C TYR A 20 -13.03 13.17 -1.15
N HIS A 21 -13.42 11.90 -1.07
CA HIS A 21 -14.42 11.25 -1.89
C HIS A 21 -15.80 11.30 -1.23
N GLU A 22 -16.81 11.86 -1.91
CA GLU A 22 -18.17 12.03 -1.39
C GLU A 22 -18.82 10.69 -0.99
N HIS A 23 -18.60 9.63 -1.78
CA HIS A 23 -19.09 8.29 -1.43
C HIS A 23 -18.60 7.84 -0.05
N TYR A 24 -17.31 8.00 0.22
CA TYR A 24 -16.73 7.69 1.51
C TYR A 24 -17.28 8.61 2.62
N GLN A 25 -17.48 9.88 2.34
CA GLN A 25 -18.02 10.82 3.33
C GLN A 25 -19.44 10.44 3.76
N ARG A 26 -20.32 10.09 2.80
CA ARG A 26 -21.67 9.58 3.11
C ARG A 26 -21.64 8.35 4.01
N LEU A 27 -20.76 7.38 3.73
CA LEU A 27 -20.62 6.21 4.60
C LEU A 27 -20.13 6.58 6.00
N LYS A 28 -19.27 7.60 6.12
CA LYS A 28 -18.76 8.10 7.40
C LYS A 28 -19.80 8.86 8.24
N GLU A 29 -20.87 9.36 7.66
CA GLU A 29 -21.99 9.97 8.40
C GLU A 29 -22.77 8.93 9.19
N GLU A 30 -22.86 7.71 8.70
CA GLU A 30 -23.65 6.62 9.30
C GLU A 30 -22.80 5.60 10.09
N HIS A 31 -21.50 5.51 9.81
CA HIS A 31 -20.62 4.47 10.33
C HIS A 31 -19.30 5.03 10.84
N THR A 32 -18.75 4.42 11.88
CA THR A 32 -17.39 4.68 12.35
C THR A 32 -16.36 4.14 11.36
N PHE A 33 -15.13 4.64 11.44
CA PHE A 33 -14.02 4.11 10.61
C PHE A 33 -13.80 2.61 10.85
N GLU A 34 -13.86 2.18 12.10
CA GLU A 34 -13.69 0.78 12.47
C GLU A 34 -14.81 -0.10 11.90
N GLU A 35 -16.05 0.38 11.94
CA GLU A 35 -17.17 -0.33 11.30
C GLU A 35 -17.00 -0.46 9.79
N LEU A 36 -16.54 0.60 9.11
CA LEU A 36 -16.25 0.56 7.68
C LEU A 36 -15.15 -0.46 7.35
N CYS A 37 -14.15 -0.63 8.23
CA CYS A 37 -13.08 -1.60 8.03
C CYS A 37 -13.49 -3.04 8.41
N LYS A 38 -14.16 -3.22 9.57
CA LYS A 38 -14.38 -4.53 10.20
C LYS A 38 -15.68 -5.20 9.81
N LYS A 39 -16.62 -4.48 9.19
CA LYS A 39 -17.85 -5.07 8.64
C LYS A 39 -17.62 -5.36 7.16
N PRO A 40 -17.48 -6.63 6.73
CA PRO A 40 -17.07 -6.99 5.37
C PRO A 40 -17.91 -6.35 4.26
N ARG A 41 -19.23 -6.24 4.46
CA ARG A 41 -20.13 -5.57 3.52
C ARG A 41 -19.80 -4.09 3.35
N LEU A 42 -19.49 -3.40 4.44
CA LEU A 42 -19.16 -1.97 4.41
C LEU A 42 -17.75 -1.74 3.83
N ALA A 43 -16.80 -2.61 4.16
CA ALA A 43 -15.46 -2.56 3.60
C ALA A 43 -15.50 -2.74 2.06
N ALA A 44 -16.27 -3.72 1.57
CA ALA A 44 -16.47 -3.92 0.14
C ALA A 44 -17.18 -2.72 -0.52
N GLU A 45 -18.21 -2.15 0.12
CA GLU A 45 -18.89 -0.95 -0.37
C GLU A 45 -17.93 0.23 -0.49
N THR A 46 -17.10 0.43 0.53
CA THR A 46 -16.10 1.50 0.55
C THR A 46 -15.03 1.30 -0.53
N ALA A 47 -14.56 0.07 -0.73
CA ALA A 47 -13.56 -0.27 -1.74
C ALA A 47 -14.09 -0.08 -3.18
N MET A 48 -15.37 -0.35 -3.40
CA MET A 48 -16.02 -0.21 -4.71
C MET A 48 -16.33 1.24 -5.11
N GLY A 49 -16.44 2.16 -4.16
CA GLY A 49 -16.73 3.56 -4.44
C GLY A 49 -15.82 4.17 -5.52
N PRO A 50 -14.49 4.14 -5.36
CA PRO A 50 -13.55 4.68 -6.37
C PRO A 50 -13.59 3.95 -7.71
N ILE A 51 -13.89 2.66 -7.72
CA ILE A 51 -14.04 1.89 -8.97
C ILE A 51 -15.26 2.39 -9.75
N ASN A 52 -16.37 2.59 -9.07
CA ASN A 52 -17.62 3.04 -9.68
C ASN A 52 -17.59 4.51 -10.14
N ASP A 53 -16.95 5.37 -9.33
CA ASP A 53 -17.01 6.83 -9.54
C ASP A 53 -15.84 7.36 -10.40
N PHE A 54 -14.68 6.68 -10.38
CA PHE A 54 -13.46 7.13 -11.08
C PHE A 54 -12.96 6.14 -12.15
N ASP A 55 -13.57 4.97 -12.27
CA ASP A 55 -13.18 3.91 -13.22
C ASP A 55 -11.72 3.44 -13.07
N PHE A 56 -11.18 3.42 -11.85
CA PHE A 56 -9.86 2.88 -11.61
C PHE A 56 -9.77 1.38 -11.93
N ASP A 57 -8.59 0.92 -12.35
CA ASP A 57 -8.37 -0.46 -12.79
C ASP A 57 -8.13 -1.42 -11.64
N VAL A 58 -7.76 -0.91 -10.46
CA VAL A 58 -7.41 -1.73 -9.31
C VAL A 58 -8.18 -1.28 -8.06
N ALA A 59 -9.00 -2.17 -7.54
CA ALA A 59 -9.57 -2.05 -6.20
C ALA A 59 -8.53 -2.46 -5.15
N ILE A 60 -8.64 -1.89 -3.96
CA ILE A 60 -7.85 -2.30 -2.80
C ILE A 60 -8.76 -2.59 -1.62
N LEU A 61 -8.44 -3.63 -0.85
CA LEU A 61 -9.09 -3.90 0.43
C LEU A 61 -9.22 -2.61 1.25
N PHE A 62 -10.41 -2.30 1.76
CA PHE A 62 -10.57 -1.20 2.70
C PHE A 62 -10.38 -1.71 4.13
N SER A 63 -9.25 -1.35 4.75
CA SER A 63 -8.83 -1.79 6.08
C SER A 63 -7.80 -0.81 6.67
N ASP A 64 -7.20 -1.17 7.81
CA ASP A 64 -6.09 -0.42 8.41
C ASP A 64 -4.87 -1.31 8.63
N ILE A 65 -3.66 -0.72 8.50
CA ILE A 65 -2.38 -1.41 8.66
C ILE A 65 -2.13 -1.86 10.11
N LEU A 66 -2.83 -1.29 11.10
CA LEU A 66 -2.58 -1.52 12.54
C LEU A 66 -3.46 -2.63 13.15
N PHE A 67 -4.44 -3.15 12.44
CA PHE A 67 -5.28 -4.25 12.95
C PHE A 67 -4.50 -5.51 13.34
N PRO A 68 -3.34 -5.84 12.76
CA PRO A 68 -2.50 -6.91 13.29
C PRO A 68 -2.09 -6.70 14.75
N LEU A 69 -1.86 -5.45 15.20
CA LEU A 69 -1.53 -5.16 16.60
C LEU A 69 -2.74 -5.33 17.53
N GLU A 70 -3.92 -4.92 17.07
CA GLU A 70 -5.17 -5.19 17.79
C GLU A 70 -5.45 -6.70 17.88
N ALA A 71 -5.22 -7.43 16.79
CA ALA A 71 -5.34 -8.90 16.77
C ALA A 71 -4.42 -9.58 17.79
N LEU A 72 -3.24 -9.02 18.06
CA LEU A 72 -2.33 -9.51 19.10
C LEU A 72 -2.79 -9.19 20.53
N GLY A 73 -3.81 -8.33 20.70
CA GLY A 73 -4.35 -7.96 22.01
C GLY A 73 -4.08 -6.52 22.45
N MET A 74 -3.44 -5.70 21.60
CA MET A 74 -3.24 -4.28 21.91
C MET A 74 -4.56 -3.51 21.79
N ASP A 75 -4.83 -2.62 22.76
CA ASP A 75 -6.04 -1.78 22.76
C ASP A 75 -5.89 -0.63 21.76
N LEU A 76 -6.44 -0.82 20.55
CA LEU A 76 -6.41 0.13 19.44
C LEU A 76 -7.74 0.89 19.33
N SER A 77 -7.69 2.20 19.26
CA SER A 77 -8.84 3.07 19.03
C SER A 77 -8.53 4.18 18.01
N TYR A 78 -9.59 4.77 17.43
CA TYR A 78 -9.48 5.80 16.39
C TYR A 78 -10.27 7.08 16.77
N ASN A 79 -9.67 7.95 17.60
CA ASN A 79 -10.30 9.24 17.93
C ASN A 79 -9.24 10.31 18.32
N PRO A 80 -8.82 11.20 17.42
CA PRO A 80 -9.15 11.38 15.99
C PRO A 80 -8.29 10.55 15.02
N GLY A 81 -7.37 9.76 15.49
CA GLY A 81 -6.49 8.85 14.73
C GLY A 81 -6.13 7.65 15.56
N PRO A 82 -5.26 6.74 15.07
CA PRO A 82 -4.91 5.54 15.80
C PRO A 82 -4.20 5.86 17.12
N GLN A 83 -4.68 5.27 18.20
CA GLN A 83 -4.16 5.37 19.57
C GLN A 83 -4.16 4.01 20.22
N PHE A 84 -3.12 3.74 21.02
CA PHE A 84 -3.02 2.53 21.82
C PHE A 84 -3.11 2.88 23.30
N GLY A 85 -3.84 2.09 24.08
CA GLY A 85 -3.95 2.27 25.52
C GLY A 85 -2.62 2.06 26.25
N LEU A 86 -1.85 1.08 25.80
CA LEU A 86 -0.49 0.79 26.26
C LEU A 86 0.42 0.48 25.07
N HIS A 87 1.70 0.77 25.24
CA HIS A 87 2.73 0.46 24.24
C HIS A 87 3.65 -0.66 24.73
N LEU A 88 4.22 -1.42 23.77
CA LEU A 88 5.11 -2.53 24.07
C LEU A 88 6.49 -2.07 24.51
N ASP A 89 6.98 -2.72 25.55
CA ASP A 89 8.38 -2.70 25.98
C ASP A 89 8.83 -4.10 26.43
N GLU A 90 10.09 -4.26 26.81
CA GLU A 90 10.68 -5.53 27.24
C GLU A 90 9.99 -6.12 28.49
N ASN A 91 9.32 -5.30 29.30
CA ASN A 91 8.75 -5.72 30.57
C ASN A 91 7.27 -6.14 30.44
N ASN A 92 6.56 -5.66 29.41
CA ASN A 92 5.12 -5.86 29.31
C ASN A 92 4.67 -6.66 28.08
N ALA A 93 5.54 -6.95 27.13
CA ALA A 93 5.17 -7.60 25.87
C ALA A 93 4.45 -8.93 26.08
N GLU A 94 4.92 -9.79 26.99
CA GLU A 94 4.29 -11.08 27.29
C GLU A 94 2.87 -10.93 27.86
N SER A 95 2.60 -9.86 28.59
CA SER A 95 1.28 -9.60 29.17
C SER A 95 0.31 -8.88 28.22
N LEU A 96 0.80 -8.19 27.20
CA LEU A 96 0.00 -7.48 26.23
C LEU A 96 -0.29 -8.31 24.97
N LEU A 97 0.63 -9.17 24.55
CA LEU A 97 0.48 -10.05 23.38
C LEU A 97 -0.15 -11.38 23.80
N VAL A 98 -1.42 -11.35 24.17
CA VAL A 98 -2.11 -12.48 24.83
C VAL A 98 -2.96 -13.35 23.90
N ASN A 99 -3.17 -12.94 22.66
CA ASN A 99 -4.02 -13.70 21.73
C ASN A 99 -3.22 -14.85 21.09
N GLU A 100 -3.62 -16.08 21.38
CA GLU A 100 -2.98 -17.29 20.83
C GLU A 100 -3.30 -17.51 19.34
N ASN A 101 -4.41 -16.95 18.84
CA ASN A 101 -4.87 -17.11 17.46
C ASN A 101 -5.26 -15.75 16.82
N PRO A 102 -4.31 -14.83 16.67
CA PRO A 102 -4.59 -13.47 16.20
C PRO A 102 -5.17 -13.43 14.79
N ILE A 103 -4.89 -14.43 13.96
CA ILE A 103 -5.40 -14.47 12.59
C ILE A 103 -6.94 -14.58 12.52
N ASN A 104 -7.57 -15.26 13.48
CA ASN A 104 -9.04 -15.38 13.53
C ASN A 104 -9.71 -14.00 13.67
N PHE A 105 -9.06 -13.07 14.38
CA PHE A 105 -9.55 -11.70 14.47
C PHE A 105 -9.50 -10.96 13.11
N MET A 106 -8.64 -11.39 12.20
CA MET A 106 -8.43 -10.77 10.90
C MET A 106 -9.34 -11.35 9.79
N GLU A 107 -10.16 -12.37 10.06
CA GLU A 107 -11.01 -13.05 9.07
C GLU A 107 -11.92 -12.08 8.30
N PHE A 108 -12.33 -10.96 8.93
CA PHE A 108 -13.12 -9.93 8.27
C PHE A 108 -12.44 -9.34 7.03
N GLN A 109 -11.11 -9.35 6.96
CA GLN A 109 -10.37 -8.88 5.78
C GLN A 109 -10.54 -9.84 4.60
N GLY A 110 -10.49 -11.15 4.86
CA GLY A 110 -10.76 -12.17 3.85
C GLY A 110 -12.19 -12.05 3.31
N GLU A 111 -13.17 -11.99 4.21
CA GLU A 111 -14.57 -11.81 3.80
C GLU A 111 -14.81 -10.50 3.02
N ALA A 112 -14.12 -9.40 3.39
CA ALA A 112 -14.23 -8.13 2.66
C ALA A 112 -13.67 -8.25 1.24
N ILE A 113 -12.55 -8.98 1.05
CA ILE A 113 -11.98 -9.25 -0.27
C ILE A 113 -12.96 -10.08 -1.12
N GLU A 114 -13.50 -11.17 -0.59
CA GLU A 114 -14.48 -12.02 -1.28
C GLU A 114 -15.70 -11.21 -1.76
N ARG A 115 -16.29 -10.40 -0.88
CA ARG A 115 -17.42 -9.53 -1.19
C ARG A 115 -17.09 -8.41 -2.18
N THR A 116 -15.86 -7.93 -2.20
CA THR A 116 -15.42 -6.95 -3.20
C THR A 116 -15.31 -7.60 -4.57
N ILE A 117 -14.72 -8.80 -4.66
CA ILE A 117 -14.59 -9.58 -5.90
C ILE A 117 -15.97 -9.91 -6.51
N GLU A 118 -16.95 -10.28 -5.67
CA GLU A 118 -18.32 -10.55 -6.15
C GLU A 118 -18.95 -9.37 -6.90
N ARG A 119 -18.47 -8.14 -6.66
CA ARG A 119 -19.00 -6.88 -7.20
C ARG A 119 -18.09 -6.26 -8.25
N LEU A 120 -16.83 -6.68 -8.28
CA LEU A 120 -15.80 -6.10 -9.14
C LEU A 120 -16.01 -6.54 -10.59
N PRO A 121 -15.99 -5.60 -11.59
CA PRO A 121 -15.96 -5.98 -12.99
C PRO A 121 -14.79 -6.92 -13.32
N GLY A 122 -15.02 -7.86 -14.23
CA GLY A 122 -14.04 -8.93 -14.53
C GLY A 122 -12.74 -8.48 -15.21
N ASP A 123 -12.69 -7.24 -15.64
CA ASP A 123 -11.51 -6.57 -16.24
C ASP A 123 -10.71 -5.75 -15.22
N LYS A 124 -11.18 -5.64 -13.98
CA LYS A 124 -10.51 -4.94 -12.88
C LYS A 124 -9.84 -5.90 -11.94
N SER A 125 -8.78 -5.45 -11.27
CA SER A 125 -7.99 -6.22 -10.29
C SER A 125 -8.34 -5.85 -8.86
N LEU A 126 -8.10 -6.77 -7.92
CA LEU A 126 -8.17 -6.49 -6.47
C LEU A 126 -6.85 -6.83 -5.80
N ILE A 127 -6.34 -5.89 -5.01
CA ILE A 127 -5.16 -6.08 -4.19
C ILE A 127 -5.49 -6.00 -2.69
N GLY A 128 -4.74 -6.76 -1.91
CA GLY A 128 -4.72 -6.63 -0.45
C GLY A 128 -3.56 -5.77 0.03
N PHE A 129 -3.46 -5.58 1.33
CA PHE A 129 -2.30 -4.93 1.93
C PHE A 129 -2.10 -5.31 3.41
N VAL A 130 -0.87 -5.09 3.88
CA VAL A 130 -0.47 -5.18 5.28
C VAL A 130 0.43 -4.00 5.64
N GLY A 131 0.52 -3.68 6.93
CA GLY A 131 1.53 -2.74 7.42
C GLY A 131 2.94 -3.33 7.31
N GLY A 132 3.94 -2.48 7.04
CA GLY A 132 5.33 -2.88 7.10
C GLY A 132 5.70 -3.35 8.52
N PRO A 133 6.50 -4.41 8.66
CA PRO A 133 6.87 -4.94 9.98
C PRO A 133 7.47 -3.87 10.90
N TRP A 134 8.39 -3.03 10.38
CA TRP A 134 8.93 -1.94 11.16
C TRP A 134 7.86 -0.90 11.53
N THR A 135 6.98 -0.57 10.60
CA THR A 135 5.86 0.35 10.89
C THR A 135 5.01 -0.17 12.05
N LEU A 136 4.70 -1.45 12.08
CA LEU A 136 3.95 -2.07 13.19
C LEU A 136 4.72 -1.99 14.50
N ILE A 137 6.01 -2.33 14.50
CA ILE A 137 6.88 -2.25 15.69
C ILE A 137 6.98 -0.79 16.18
N ALA A 138 7.16 0.17 15.27
CA ALA A 138 7.24 1.59 15.63
C ALA A 138 5.97 2.09 16.32
N TYR A 139 4.80 1.72 15.82
CA TYR A 139 3.52 2.05 16.47
C TYR A 139 3.36 1.32 17.81
N ALA A 140 3.66 0.02 17.85
CA ALA A 140 3.54 -0.78 19.07
C ALA A 140 4.43 -0.25 20.19
N CYS A 141 5.67 0.16 19.87
CA CYS A 141 6.64 0.68 20.83
C CYS A 141 6.59 2.20 21.01
N ASN A 142 5.60 2.90 20.46
CA ASN A 142 5.44 4.37 20.53
C ASN A 142 6.69 5.15 20.05
N ILE A 143 7.30 4.68 18.98
CA ILE A 143 8.43 5.38 18.38
C ILE A 143 7.91 6.64 17.67
N SER A 144 8.50 7.79 18.00
CA SER A 144 8.08 9.08 17.41
C SER A 144 8.25 9.06 15.89
N LYS A 145 7.27 9.63 15.17
CA LYS A 145 7.31 9.74 13.70
C LYS A 145 8.50 10.57 13.18
N ASP A 146 9.03 11.45 14.02
CA ASP A 146 10.17 12.30 13.68
C ASP A 146 11.53 11.66 13.99
N SER A 147 11.54 10.45 14.56
CA SER A 147 12.77 9.71 14.84
C SER A 147 13.50 9.36 13.54
N ARG A 148 14.83 9.38 13.61
CA ARG A 148 15.74 9.03 12.50
C ARG A 148 16.96 8.31 13.05
N ASN A 149 17.63 7.55 12.19
CA ASN A 149 18.86 6.81 12.51
C ASN A 149 18.69 5.87 13.73
N ILE A 150 17.56 5.16 13.77
CA ILE A 150 17.26 4.20 14.82
C ILE A 150 18.07 2.93 14.55
N ASN A 151 18.79 2.47 15.56
CA ASN A 151 19.39 1.14 15.58
C ASN A 151 18.42 0.14 16.22
N LEU A 152 18.25 -1.00 15.57
CA LEU A 152 17.41 -2.08 16.07
C LEU A 152 18.03 -2.70 17.32
N ASN A 153 17.27 -2.80 18.39
CA ASN A 153 17.68 -3.54 19.59
C ASN A 153 17.17 -4.99 19.55
N ASN A 154 17.66 -5.82 20.47
CA ASN A 154 17.32 -7.25 20.55
C ASN A 154 15.82 -7.49 20.77
N PHE A 155 15.14 -6.62 21.49
CA PHE A 155 13.69 -6.71 21.71
C PHE A 155 12.92 -6.49 20.41
N GLN A 156 13.25 -5.44 19.64
CA GLN A 156 12.63 -5.14 18.36
C GLN A 156 12.90 -6.22 17.32
N ILE A 157 14.12 -6.78 17.29
CA ILE A 157 14.47 -7.93 16.45
C ILE A 157 13.64 -9.16 16.86
N GLY A 158 13.49 -9.40 18.17
CA GLY A 158 12.64 -10.45 18.70
C GLY A 158 11.17 -10.30 18.31
N LEU A 159 10.62 -9.09 18.38
CA LEU A 159 9.27 -8.78 17.89
C LEU A 159 9.14 -9.03 16.39
N LEU A 160 10.12 -8.58 15.60
CA LEU A 160 10.13 -8.79 14.16
C LEU A 160 10.07 -10.27 13.80
N ASP A 161 10.98 -11.08 14.40
CA ASP A 161 11.17 -12.47 14.00
C ASP A 161 10.09 -13.42 14.53
N ASN A 162 9.65 -13.20 15.78
CA ASN A 162 8.82 -14.16 16.50
C ASN A 162 7.34 -13.77 16.56
N VAL A 163 6.99 -12.52 16.27
CA VAL A 163 5.62 -12.02 16.42
C VAL A 163 5.11 -11.46 15.11
N ILE A 164 5.74 -10.41 14.58
CA ILE A 164 5.19 -9.64 13.45
C ILE A 164 5.30 -10.40 12.14
N LEU A 165 6.47 -10.90 11.75
CA LEU A 165 6.62 -11.64 10.49
C LEU A 165 5.74 -12.90 10.44
N PRO A 166 5.65 -13.74 11.49
CA PRO A 166 4.71 -14.87 11.51
C PRO A 166 3.26 -14.44 11.31
N LEU A 167 2.79 -13.41 12.01
CA LEU A 167 1.42 -12.91 11.86
C LEU A 167 1.15 -12.35 10.47
N LEU A 168 2.09 -11.57 9.91
CA LEU A 168 1.95 -11.03 8.56
C LEU A 168 1.91 -12.11 7.50
N LYS A 169 2.65 -13.21 7.66
CA LYS A 169 2.55 -14.36 6.76
C LYS A 169 1.14 -14.94 6.75
N GLU A 170 0.56 -15.18 7.90
CA GLU A 170 -0.82 -15.70 7.98
C GLU A 170 -1.83 -14.69 7.42
N ASN A 171 -1.64 -13.39 7.65
CA ASN A 171 -2.52 -12.37 7.11
C ASN A 171 -2.41 -12.26 5.58
N ILE A 172 -1.20 -12.27 5.01
CA ILE A 172 -0.98 -12.30 3.57
C ILE A 172 -1.64 -13.54 2.95
N LYS A 173 -1.45 -14.70 3.56
CA LYS A 173 -2.06 -15.97 3.13
C LYS A 173 -3.59 -15.89 3.15
N LEU A 174 -4.17 -15.31 4.22
CA LEU A 174 -5.62 -15.08 4.33
C LEU A 174 -6.13 -14.24 3.16
N GLN A 175 -5.50 -13.09 2.89
CA GLN A 175 -5.90 -12.18 1.83
C GLN A 175 -5.75 -12.80 0.43
N LEU A 176 -4.63 -13.49 0.16
CA LEU A 176 -4.41 -14.19 -1.11
C LEU A 176 -5.41 -15.34 -1.32
N LYS A 177 -5.73 -16.10 -0.27
CA LYS A 177 -6.71 -17.18 -0.32
C LYS A 177 -8.12 -16.65 -0.59
N ALA A 178 -8.46 -15.48 -0.07
CA ALA A 178 -9.73 -14.80 -0.33
C ALA A 178 -9.84 -14.21 -1.74
N GLY A 179 -8.73 -14.18 -2.51
CA GLY A 179 -8.72 -13.81 -3.92
C GLY A 179 -7.98 -12.51 -4.26
N ALA A 180 -7.28 -11.87 -3.30
CA ALA A 180 -6.38 -10.78 -3.65
C ALA A 180 -5.28 -11.28 -4.60
N GLU A 181 -5.00 -10.54 -5.68
CA GLU A 181 -3.99 -10.94 -6.66
C GLU A 181 -2.57 -10.80 -6.12
N ILE A 182 -2.35 -9.72 -5.37
CA ILE A 182 -1.12 -9.44 -4.63
C ILE A 182 -1.48 -8.77 -3.30
N VAL A 183 -0.52 -8.74 -2.36
CA VAL A 183 -0.62 -8.00 -1.11
C VAL A 183 0.52 -6.98 -1.02
N MET A 184 0.17 -5.70 -0.86
CA MET A 184 1.16 -4.62 -0.69
C MET A 184 1.60 -4.51 0.76
N ILE A 185 2.89 -4.35 0.99
CA ILE A 185 3.45 -3.96 2.29
C ILE A 185 3.59 -2.44 2.30
N PHE A 186 2.85 -1.76 3.18
CA PHE A 186 2.97 -0.31 3.37
C PHE A 186 3.86 0.01 4.57
N ASP A 187 5.10 0.40 4.30
CA ASP A 187 6.11 0.64 5.33
C ASP A 187 6.39 2.13 5.53
N SER A 188 5.44 2.79 6.18
CA SER A 188 5.41 4.26 6.31
C SER A 188 6.54 4.84 7.15
N THR A 189 7.25 4.02 7.94
CA THR A 189 8.28 4.47 8.88
C THR A 189 9.65 3.82 8.65
N ALA A 190 9.85 3.04 7.59
CA ALA A 190 11.11 2.38 7.28
C ALA A 190 12.30 3.36 7.24
N HIS A 191 12.05 4.60 6.79
CA HIS A 191 13.02 5.69 6.75
C HIS A 191 13.59 6.12 8.13
N GLN A 192 13.02 5.62 9.22
CA GLN A 192 13.50 5.89 10.58
C GLN A 192 14.75 5.07 10.94
N LEU A 193 14.93 3.92 10.29
CA LEU A 193 16.05 3.03 10.58
C LEU A 193 17.38 3.61 10.08
N ALA A 194 18.45 3.35 10.83
CA ALA A 194 19.82 3.57 10.36
C ALA A 194 20.09 2.68 9.13
N GLU A 195 20.98 3.07 8.26
CA GLU A 195 21.19 2.41 6.96
C GLU A 195 21.53 0.92 7.08
N GLU A 196 22.41 0.55 8.01
CA GLU A 196 22.76 -0.87 8.23
C GLU A 196 21.57 -1.69 8.73
N ASP A 197 20.79 -1.13 9.67
CA ASP A 197 19.59 -1.77 10.20
C ASP A 197 18.45 -1.83 9.20
N LEU A 198 18.32 -0.82 8.35
CA LEU A 198 17.39 -0.83 7.23
C LEU A 198 17.71 -1.97 6.26
N ASN A 199 18.98 -2.13 5.88
CA ASN A 199 19.43 -3.22 5.01
C ASN A 199 19.16 -4.60 5.59
N PHE A 200 19.45 -4.79 6.88
CA PHE A 200 19.16 -6.00 7.62
C PHE A 200 17.65 -6.28 7.66
N TYR A 201 16.87 -5.29 8.05
CA TYR A 201 15.42 -5.36 8.15
C TYR A 201 14.75 -5.72 6.81
N LEU A 202 15.11 -5.01 5.72
CA LEU A 202 14.58 -5.30 4.38
C LEU A 202 14.98 -6.70 3.92
N GLY A 203 16.23 -7.11 4.16
CA GLY A 203 16.68 -8.46 3.85
C GLY A 203 15.84 -9.53 4.52
N LYS A 204 15.64 -9.43 5.83
CA LYS A 204 14.80 -10.36 6.60
C LYS A 204 13.34 -10.35 6.14
N THR A 205 12.76 -9.17 5.94
CA THR A 205 11.36 -9.03 5.55
C THR A 205 11.10 -9.65 4.18
N PHE A 206 11.91 -9.30 3.19
CA PHE A 206 11.72 -9.83 1.84
C PHE A 206 12.00 -11.33 1.77
N ASP A 207 13.09 -11.80 2.38
CA ASP A 207 13.40 -13.23 2.45
C ASP A 207 12.26 -14.04 3.09
N ALA A 208 11.73 -13.57 4.21
CA ALA A 208 10.66 -14.25 4.91
C ALA A 208 9.35 -14.31 4.12
N LEU A 209 8.99 -13.23 3.41
CA LEU A 209 7.68 -13.10 2.77
C LEU A 209 7.71 -13.58 1.32
N THR A 210 8.78 -13.28 0.55
CA THR A 210 8.81 -13.66 -0.87
C THR A 210 9.13 -15.14 -1.10
N LYS A 211 9.83 -15.81 -0.20
CA LYS A 211 10.01 -17.27 -0.26
C LYS A 211 8.70 -18.03 -0.11
N GLU A 212 7.80 -17.52 0.73
CA GLU A 212 6.49 -18.14 0.94
C GLU A 212 5.48 -17.71 -0.14
N PHE A 213 5.55 -16.46 -0.58
CA PHE A 213 4.62 -15.86 -1.54
C PHE A 213 5.34 -15.25 -2.74
N PRO A 214 6.02 -16.06 -3.58
CA PRO A 214 6.80 -15.55 -4.72
C PRO A 214 5.92 -14.78 -5.71
N ASN A 215 6.33 -13.57 -6.07
CA ASN A 215 5.61 -12.65 -6.95
C ASN A 215 4.17 -12.29 -6.49
N LYS A 216 3.92 -12.39 -5.18
CA LYS A 216 2.61 -12.05 -4.59
C LYS A 216 2.68 -10.89 -3.61
N VAL A 217 3.87 -10.42 -3.27
CA VAL A 217 4.09 -9.36 -2.30
C VAL A 217 4.71 -8.16 -3.00
N GLY A 218 4.05 -7.01 -2.94
CA GLY A 218 4.59 -5.72 -3.35
C GLY A 218 5.08 -4.92 -2.14
N TYR A 219 5.92 -3.91 -2.36
CA TYR A 219 6.45 -3.08 -1.28
C TYR A 219 6.36 -1.59 -1.62
N TYR A 220 6.01 -0.79 -0.64
CA TYR A 220 6.07 0.66 -0.69
C TYR A 220 6.62 1.20 0.62
N ALA A 221 7.62 2.06 0.55
CA ALA A 221 8.11 2.84 1.69
C ALA A 221 7.90 4.32 1.44
N LYS A 222 7.57 5.05 2.50
CA LYS A 222 7.39 6.49 2.46
C LYS A 222 8.74 7.20 2.56
N ASP A 223 8.82 8.37 1.95
CA ASP A 223 9.89 9.39 1.98
C ASP A 223 11.25 9.05 2.60
N GLY A 224 12.32 9.41 1.92
CA GLY A 224 13.68 9.42 2.48
C GLY A 224 14.34 8.04 2.59
N ILE A 225 13.73 7.00 2.04
CA ILE A 225 14.38 5.70 1.91
C ILE A 225 15.32 5.71 0.69
N ASN A 226 16.47 5.05 0.81
CA ASN A 226 17.34 4.84 -0.34
C ASN A 226 16.73 3.77 -1.27
N TYR A 227 16.05 4.20 -2.34
CA TYR A 227 15.43 3.29 -3.30
C TYR A 227 16.43 2.40 -4.03
N GLU A 228 17.69 2.80 -4.18
CA GLU A 228 18.72 1.94 -4.80
C GLU A 228 18.88 0.63 -4.01
N THR A 229 18.89 0.70 -2.68
CA THR A 229 18.88 -0.49 -1.83
C THR A 229 17.69 -1.42 -2.09
N ILE A 230 16.50 -0.86 -2.29
CA ILE A 230 15.30 -1.65 -2.58
C ILE A 230 15.35 -2.24 -3.98
N ILE A 231 15.82 -1.47 -4.96
CA ILE A 231 16.01 -1.91 -6.35
C ILE A 231 17.03 -3.05 -6.43
N GLU A 232 18.15 -2.95 -5.72
CA GLU A 232 19.15 -4.02 -5.62
C GLU A 232 18.52 -5.32 -5.10
N LYS A 233 17.70 -5.22 -4.06
CA LYS A 233 16.99 -6.38 -3.51
C LYS A 233 15.94 -6.92 -4.49
N GLN A 234 15.20 -6.06 -5.19
CA GLN A 234 14.23 -6.47 -6.22
C GLN A 234 14.92 -7.20 -7.38
N ASN A 235 16.11 -6.77 -7.77
CA ASN A 235 16.89 -7.40 -8.84
C ASN A 235 17.59 -8.70 -8.38
N ASN A 236 17.58 -9.01 -7.07
CA ASN A 236 18.10 -10.29 -6.59
C ASN A 236 17.16 -11.43 -7.01
N PRO A 237 17.64 -12.42 -7.79
CA PRO A 237 16.81 -13.52 -8.28
C PRO A 237 16.24 -14.43 -7.18
N GLU A 238 16.79 -14.35 -5.96
CA GLU A 238 16.27 -15.07 -4.79
C GLU A 238 15.09 -14.33 -4.13
N ILE A 239 14.88 -13.05 -4.45
CA ILE A 239 13.79 -12.21 -3.94
C ILE A 239 12.77 -11.99 -5.04
N SER A 240 11.60 -12.59 -4.91
CA SER A 240 10.54 -12.55 -5.91
C SER A 240 9.44 -11.56 -5.50
N LEU A 241 9.77 -10.25 -5.45
CA LEU A 241 8.76 -9.20 -5.24
C LEU A 241 7.85 -9.08 -6.46
N ALA A 242 6.54 -8.87 -6.23
CA ALA A 242 5.58 -8.56 -7.28
C ALA A 242 5.86 -7.21 -7.92
N GLY A 243 6.34 -6.24 -7.14
CA GLY A 243 6.72 -4.90 -7.61
C GLY A 243 6.86 -3.90 -6.47
N LEU A 244 7.14 -2.65 -6.85
CA LEU A 244 7.35 -1.54 -5.92
C LEU A 244 6.37 -0.40 -6.19
N GLY A 245 5.93 0.27 -5.12
CA GLY A 245 5.44 1.63 -5.18
C GLY A 245 6.59 2.60 -4.94
N VAL A 246 6.66 3.69 -5.68
CA VAL A 246 7.73 4.69 -5.59
C VAL A 246 7.16 6.09 -5.38
N ASP A 247 7.87 6.90 -4.60
CA ASP A 247 7.47 8.28 -4.33
C ASP A 247 7.75 9.25 -5.50
N SER A 248 7.22 10.46 -5.41
CA SER A 248 7.31 11.46 -6.47
C SER A 248 8.72 12.05 -6.69
N ASN A 249 9.72 11.70 -5.84
CA ASN A 249 11.09 12.16 -6.01
C ASN A 249 11.91 11.24 -6.93
N ILE A 250 11.39 10.06 -7.28
CA ILE A 250 12.05 9.08 -8.13
C ILE A 250 11.81 9.44 -9.60
N ASP A 251 12.87 9.48 -10.40
CA ASP A 251 12.76 9.51 -11.85
C ASP A 251 12.34 8.11 -12.36
N LEU A 252 11.10 7.97 -12.81
CA LEU A 252 10.57 6.71 -13.34
C LEU A 252 11.31 6.21 -14.57
N ARG A 253 11.82 7.12 -15.42
CA ARG A 253 12.58 6.74 -16.61
C ARG A 253 13.88 6.05 -16.20
N ASP A 254 14.61 6.65 -15.24
CA ASP A 254 15.82 6.05 -14.68
C ASP A 254 15.50 4.71 -13.98
N TYR A 255 14.40 4.67 -13.23
CA TYR A 255 13.94 3.45 -12.57
C TYR A 255 13.73 2.28 -13.56
N PHE A 256 13.07 2.51 -14.69
CA PHE A 256 12.84 1.46 -15.70
C PHE A 256 14.13 0.90 -16.30
N THR A 257 15.20 1.69 -16.35
CA THR A 257 16.52 1.20 -16.80
C THR A 257 17.20 0.30 -15.78
N LYS A 258 16.88 0.46 -14.50
CA LYS A 258 17.51 -0.25 -13.37
C LYS A 258 16.78 -1.52 -12.95
N THR A 259 15.55 -1.73 -13.39
CA THR A 259 14.71 -2.86 -12.97
C THR A 259 14.27 -3.71 -14.15
N SER A 260 14.35 -5.03 -14.00
CA SER A 260 13.96 -6.00 -15.03
C SER A 260 12.73 -6.85 -14.68
N SER A 261 12.21 -6.75 -13.44
CA SER A 261 11.11 -7.58 -12.95
C SER A 261 10.11 -6.79 -12.12
N GLY A 262 8.91 -7.35 -11.97
CA GLY A 262 7.83 -6.77 -11.18
C GLY A 262 7.20 -5.51 -11.80
N PHE A 263 6.14 -5.01 -11.18
CA PHE A 263 5.53 -3.73 -11.54
C PHE A 263 6.24 -2.57 -10.82
N VAL A 264 6.07 -1.36 -11.34
CA VAL A 264 6.33 -0.11 -10.62
C VAL A 264 5.06 0.73 -10.59
N GLN A 265 4.60 1.10 -9.40
CA GLN A 265 3.45 1.96 -9.19
C GLN A 265 3.91 3.36 -8.77
N GLY A 266 3.35 4.34 -9.40
CA GLY A 266 3.62 5.75 -9.13
C GLY A 266 3.74 6.55 -10.41
N ASN A 267 4.24 7.80 -10.35
CA ASN A 267 4.60 8.50 -9.10
C ASN A 267 4.24 9.99 -9.20
N PHE A 268 3.09 10.26 -9.84
CA PHE A 268 2.60 11.64 -9.90
C PHE A 268 2.49 12.21 -8.50
N SER A 269 2.89 13.49 -8.32
CA SER A 269 2.83 14.11 -6.99
C SER A 269 1.38 14.26 -6.51
N GLU A 270 1.11 13.74 -5.33
CA GLU A 270 -0.19 13.87 -4.66
C GLU A 270 -0.53 15.34 -4.35
N HIS A 271 0.46 16.22 -4.28
CA HIS A 271 0.27 17.65 -4.09
C HIS A 271 -0.32 18.31 -5.33
N PHE A 272 0.09 17.91 -6.53
CA PHE A 272 -0.52 18.41 -7.76
C PHE A 272 -1.99 17.98 -7.86
N LEU A 273 -2.32 16.80 -7.37
CA LEU A 273 -3.72 16.35 -7.32
C LEU A 273 -4.61 17.22 -6.43
N THR A 274 -4.04 18.06 -5.55
CA THR A 274 -4.81 18.99 -4.71
C THR A 274 -4.99 20.39 -5.29
N LEU A 275 -4.41 20.67 -6.45
CA LEU A 275 -4.54 21.95 -7.14
C LEU A 275 -5.97 22.20 -7.61
N PRO A 276 -6.38 23.46 -7.83
CA PRO A 276 -7.55 23.77 -8.63
C PRO A 276 -7.50 23.02 -9.97
N HIS A 277 -8.64 22.60 -10.47
CA HIS A 277 -8.71 21.72 -11.65
C HIS A 277 -7.97 22.29 -12.87
N GLU A 278 -8.08 23.60 -13.13
CA GLU A 278 -7.40 24.29 -14.22
C GLU A 278 -5.87 24.30 -14.11
N ASP A 279 -5.33 24.24 -12.87
CA ASP A 279 -3.88 24.19 -12.60
C ASP A 279 -3.38 22.74 -12.57
N PHE A 280 -4.23 21.80 -12.18
CA PHE A 280 -3.92 20.37 -12.13
C PHE A 280 -3.72 19.76 -13.53
N LEU A 281 -4.58 20.09 -14.49
CA LEU A 281 -4.57 19.47 -15.82
C LEU A 281 -3.22 19.62 -16.55
N PRO A 282 -2.58 20.82 -16.59
CA PRO A 282 -1.25 20.97 -17.19
C PRO A 282 -0.17 20.10 -16.55
N GLU A 283 -0.18 19.97 -15.22
CA GLU A 283 0.81 19.17 -14.50
C GLU A 283 0.64 17.68 -14.83
N LEU A 284 -0.60 17.21 -14.87
CA LEU A 284 -0.91 15.84 -15.27
C LEU A 284 -0.50 15.57 -16.72
N ASP A 285 -0.82 16.48 -17.64
CA ASP A 285 -0.49 16.36 -19.06
C ASP A 285 1.03 16.25 -19.27
N VAL A 286 1.80 17.08 -18.58
CA VAL A 286 3.28 17.01 -18.60
C VAL A 286 3.76 15.64 -18.12
N PHE A 287 3.27 15.16 -16.98
CA PHE A 287 3.67 13.86 -16.43
C PHE A 287 3.33 12.70 -17.37
N ILE A 288 2.10 12.67 -17.89
CA ILE A 288 1.67 11.58 -18.78
C ILE A 288 2.45 11.61 -20.09
N ASN A 289 2.66 12.79 -20.72
CA ASN A 289 3.42 12.91 -21.95
C ASN A 289 4.87 12.46 -21.78
N GLN A 290 5.53 12.81 -20.66
CA GLN A 290 6.87 12.33 -20.34
C GLN A 290 6.96 10.80 -20.29
N MET A 291 5.95 10.15 -19.75
CA MET A 291 5.90 8.69 -19.67
C MET A 291 5.52 8.04 -21.01
N LEU A 292 4.69 8.70 -21.82
CA LEU A 292 4.29 8.21 -23.14
C LEU A 292 5.39 8.40 -24.21
N GLU A 293 6.42 9.21 -23.94
CA GLU A 293 7.63 9.24 -24.78
C GLU A 293 8.43 7.91 -24.74
N LEU A 294 8.25 7.12 -23.67
CA LEU A 294 8.80 5.78 -23.60
C LEU A 294 7.94 4.78 -24.39
N ASP A 295 8.57 3.89 -25.12
CA ASP A 295 7.85 2.80 -25.78
C ASP A 295 7.14 1.90 -24.74
N PRO A 296 6.02 1.22 -25.09
CA PRO A 296 5.32 0.31 -24.18
C PRO A 296 6.22 -0.78 -23.58
N GLU A 297 7.24 -1.23 -24.31
CA GLU A 297 8.26 -2.18 -23.86
C GLU A 297 9.16 -1.58 -22.78
N GLU A 298 9.58 -0.33 -22.95
CA GLU A 298 10.46 0.36 -21.98
C GLU A 298 9.75 0.63 -20.65
N ARG A 299 8.47 1.02 -20.70
CA ARG A 299 7.62 1.26 -19.52
C ARG A 299 6.77 0.06 -19.10
N ALA A 300 7.14 -1.13 -19.57
CA ALA A 300 6.40 -2.36 -19.22
C ALA A 300 6.35 -2.57 -17.70
N GLY A 301 5.16 -2.87 -17.18
CA GLY A 301 4.92 -3.03 -15.75
C GLY A 301 4.60 -1.74 -15.00
N TRP A 302 4.47 -0.59 -15.70
CA TRP A 302 4.02 0.63 -15.07
C TRP A 302 2.56 0.55 -14.67
N VAL A 303 2.27 0.86 -13.40
CA VAL A 303 0.93 1.13 -12.85
C VAL A 303 0.87 2.62 -12.55
N CYS A 304 0.12 3.35 -13.34
CA CYS A 304 0.02 4.80 -13.19
C CYS A 304 -0.69 5.15 -11.88
N GLY A 305 -0.08 6.01 -11.08
CA GLY A 305 -0.59 6.37 -9.78
C GLY A 305 0.21 7.49 -9.12
N LEU A 306 -0.07 7.73 -7.85
CA LEU A 306 0.58 8.77 -7.06
C LEU A 306 1.85 8.26 -6.37
N GLY A 307 2.76 9.18 -6.07
CA GLY A 307 3.92 8.91 -5.22
C GLY A 307 3.59 8.74 -3.74
N HIS A 308 2.39 9.13 -3.31
CA HIS A 308 1.85 8.96 -1.96
C HIS A 308 0.33 8.74 -2.02
N GLY A 309 -0.31 8.51 -0.89
CA GLY A 309 -1.76 8.39 -0.82
C GLY A 309 -2.50 9.70 -1.10
N VAL A 310 -3.67 9.61 -1.74
CA VAL A 310 -4.54 10.77 -2.00
C VAL A 310 -4.75 11.60 -0.74
N LEU A 311 -4.60 12.91 -0.86
CA LEU A 311 -4.75 13.84 0.24
C LEU A 311 -6.23 14.20 0.47
N LYS A 312 -6.58 14.50 1.73
CA LYS A 312 -7.96 14.83 2.12
C LYS A 312 -8.54 16.09 1.47
N THR A 313 -7.67 16.96 0.95
CA THR A 313 -8.02 18.23 0.32
C THR A 313 -8.10 18.13 -1.21
N THR A 314 -7.95 16.95 -1.78
CA THR A 314 -8.05 16.71 -3.22
C THR A 314 -9.47 17.03 -3.73
N PRO A 315 -9.64 17.89 -4.75
CA PRO A 315 -10.91 18.04 -5.44
C PRO A 315 -11.32 16.74 -6.12
N GLN A 316 -12.57 16.31 -5.97
CA GLN A 316 -13.03 15.01 -6.48
C GLN A 316 -12.99 14.92 -8.00
N GLU A 317 -13.06 16.04 -8.70
CA GLU A 317 -12.96 16.13 -10.17
C GLU A 317 -11.57 15.75 -10.70
N ASN A 318 -10.50 15.95 -9.91
CA ASN A 318 -9.13 15.66 -10.36
C ASN A 318 -8.88 14.16 -10.57
N PRO A 319 -9.26 13.24 -9.65
CA PRO A 319 -9.20 11.80 -9.91
C PRO A 319 -9.99 11.35 -11.15
N VAL A 320 -11.13 11.95 -11.45
CA VAL A 320 -11.90 11.68 -12.68
C VAL A 320 -11.07 12.02 -13.91
N SER A 321 -10.51 13.22 -13.95
CA SER A 321 -9.67 13.66 -15.08
C SER A 321 -8.37 12.87 -15.17
N TYR A 322 -7.81 12.45 -14.03
CA TYR A 322 -6.63 11.59 -13.99
C TYR A 322 -6.84 10.30 -14.80
N THR A 323 -7.99 9.66 -14.64
CA THR A 323 -8.34 8.44 -15.37
C THR A 323 -8.52 8.73 -16.86
N HIS A 324 -9.23 9.79 -17.22
CA HIS A 324 -9.55 10.10 -18.62
C HIS A 324 -8.32 10.50 -19.45
N LEU A 325 -7.36 11.22 -18.87
CA LEU A 325 -6.15 11.66 -19.59
C LEU A 325 -5.10 10.55 -19.75
N THR A 326 -5.11 9.55 -18.88
CA THR A 326 -4.20 8.40 -18.99
C THR A 326 -4.68 7.37 -20.02
N LEU A 327 -5.93 7.43 -20.43
CA LEU A 327 -6.44 6.62 -21.54
C LEU A 327 -5.88 7.17 -22.87
N PRO A 328 -5.37 6.32 -23.79
CA PRO A 328 -4.99 6.81 -25.10
C PRO A 328 -6.25 7.42 -25.75
N THR A 329 -6.20 8.71 -26.05
CA THR A 329 -7.15 9.31 -26.97
C THR A 329 -7.03 8.50 -28.24
N THR A 330 -8.04 7.71 -28.55
CA THR A 330 -8.12 6.97 -29.81
C THR A 330 -8.07 8.04 -30.90
N VAL A 331 -6.89 8.25 -31.48
CA VAL A 331 -6.74 9.00 -32.69
C VAL A 331 -7.39 8.12 -33.78
N PHE A 332 -8.65 8.35 -34.03
CA PHE A 332 -9.25 7.85 -35.26
C PHE A 332 -8.54 8.57 -36.44
N VAL A 333 -7.65 7.85 -37.11
CA VAL A 333 -7.13 8.20 -38.41
C VAL A 333 -8.10 7.66 -39.46
#